data_18d990e01ce713069b93a99defab4681
#
_entry.id   18d990e01ce713069b93a99defab4681
#
_cell.length_a   1.000
_cell.length_b   1.000
_cell.length_c   1.000
_cell.angle_alpha   90.00
_cell.angle_beta   90.00
_cell.angle_gamma   90.00
#
_symmetry.space_group_name_H-M   'P 1'
#
loop_
_entity.id
_entity.type
_entity.pdbx_description
1 polymer ?
#
loop_
_entity_poly.entity_id
_entity_poly.type
_entity_poly.pdbx_seq_one_letter_code
_entity_poly.pdbx_strand_id
1 'polypeptide(L)'
;LSIALEELSLKARSWMGWQVPIVSDNTHGKAVIKDIKTSNIMGSIKNGYIAIVSGFQGISEDNRITTLGRGGSDTTAVALAAAFSADRCDIYTDVEGVYTTDPRIVKKAKKLDFITYEEMLELASQGAKVLQTRSVALAMKYKVNLRVLSSFANVPGTLIAEERGNMEKSEISGIAHSLNEAKITLSDIPDQPGQAANIFGALAEFSVNVDMIVQSSSINHGSTDMTFTIPETDLLIAEKVIKKIKGNIGFKKFTSETNVVKISIVGNAMRSQSGIAKTMFQTLAKNHINIQVISTSEIKISVLISSEYYELAMRSLHLAFNLDK
;
A
#
# COMPACT_ATOMS: atom_id res chain seq x y z
N LEU A 1 -6.55 -6.82 -28.81
CA LEU A 1 -7.18 -7.98 -28.18
C LEU A 1 -8.55 -8.28 -28.84
N SER A 2 -9.44 -7.29 -29.04
CA SER A 2 -10.75 -7.49 -29.70
C SER A 2 -10.60 -8.17 -31.07
N ILE A 3 -9.75 -7.63 -31.96
CA ILE A 3 -9.47 -8.18 -33.27
C ILE A 3 -8.96 -9.64 -33.19
N ALA A 4 -7.98 -9.89 -32.29
CA ALA A 4 -7.44 -11.24 -32.11
C ALA A 4 -8.48 -12.24 -31.60
N LEU A 5 -9.45 -11.82 -30.80
CA LEU A 5 -10.56 -12.68 -30.37
C LEU A 5 -11.55 -12.95 -31.52
N GLU A 6 -11.80 -11.96 -32.37
CA GLU A 6 -12.64 -12.12 -33.56
C GLU A 6 -12.00 -13.09 -34.57
N GLU A 7 -10.69 -13.08 -34.75
CA GLU A 7 -9.95 -14.08 -35.55
C GLU A 7 -10.15 -15.51 -35.02
N LEU A 8 -10.33 -15.64 -33.69
CA LEU A 8 -10.68 -16.92 -33.04
C LEU A 8 -12.18 -17.23 -33.06
N SER A 9 -12.99 -16.51 -33.87
CA SER A 9 -14.44 -16.64 -33.96
C SER A 9 -15.19 -16.33 -32.66
N LEU A 10 -14.57 -15.58 -31.75
CA LEU A 10 -15.19 -15.12 -30.53
C LEU A 10 -15.77 -13.70 -30.73
N LYS A 11 -17.01 -13.49 -30.32
CA LYS A 11 -17.64 -12.17 -30.37
C LYS A 11 -16.96 -11.26 -29.35
N ALA A 12 -16.22 -10.24 -29.78
CA ALA A 12 -15.56 -9.29 -28.91
C ALA A 12 -15.83 -7.85 -29.33
N ARG A 13 -15.85 -6.92 -28.38
CA ARG A 13 -16.02 -5.48 -28.65
C ARG A 13 -15.16 -4.65 -27.72
N SER A 14 -14.44 -3.69 -28.30
CA SER A 14 -13.66 -2.72 -27.54
C SER A 14 -14.52 -1.55 -27.06
N TRP A 15 -14.22 -1.06 -25.86
CA TRP A 15 -14.91 0.04 -25.19
C TRP A 15 -13.88 1.00 -24.61
N MET A 16 -14.00 2.27 -24.93
CA MET A 16 -13.27 3.34 -24.25
C MET A 16 -13.97 3.71 -22.93
N GLY A 17 -13.24 4.29 -21.98
CA GLY A 17 -13.80 4.67 -20.68
C GLY A 17 -15.03 5.58 -20.77
N TRP A 18 -15.04 6.50 -21.75
CA TRP A 18 -16.20 7.37 -21.99
C TRP A 18 -17.42 6.66 -22.61
N GLN A 19 -17.20 5.54 -23.30
CA GLN A 19 -18.30 4.72 -23.86
C GLN A 19 -18.98 3.85 -22.82
N VAL A 20 -18.24 3.48 -21.76
CA VAL A 20 -18.79 2.67 -20.64
C VAL A 20 -19.73 3.43 -19.72
N PRO A 21 -19.80 4.71 -19.51
CA PRO A 21 -18.97 5.78 -19.03
C PRO A 21 -18.42 5.53 -17.61
N ILE A 22 -17.10 5.58 -17.48
CA ILE A 22 -16.41 5.55 -16.18
C ILE A 22 -16.32 7.00 -15.67
N VAL A 23 -17.29 7.42 -14.88
CA VAL A 23 -17.40 8.80 -14.40
C VAL A 23 -16.38 9.06 -13.30
N SER A 24 -15.60 10.13 -13.44
CA SER A 24 -14.58 10.55 -12.48
C SER A 24 -14.71 12.02 -12.08
N ASP A 25 -13.94 12.44 -11.07
CA ASP A 25 -13.72 13.86 -10.81
C ASP A 25 -12.78 14.51 -11.85
N ASN A 26 -12.53 15.81 -11.70
CA ASN A 26 -11.68 16.60 -12.59
C ASN A 26 -10.19 16.64 -12.18
N THR A 27 -9.76 15.78 -11.26
CA THR A 27 -8.36 15.73 -10.80
C THR A 27 -7.50 14.94 -11.79
N HIS A 28 -7.12 15.58 -12.90
CA HIS A 28 -6.31 14.94 -13.94
C HIS A 28 -5.01 14.36 -13.37
N GLY A 29 -4.67 13.12 -13.80
CA GLY A 29 -3.49 12.38 -13.32
C GLY A 29 -3.67 11.63 -12.01
N LYS A 30 -4.74 11.90 -11.23
CA LYS A 30 -5.10 11.21 -9.98
C LYS A 30 -6.63 11.12 -9.81
N ALA A 31 -7.37 11.08 -10.92
CA ALA A 31 -8.84 11.12 -10.91
C ALA A 31 -9.44 9.98 -10.08
N VAL A 32 -10.53 10.29 -9.37
CA VAL A 32 -11.27 9.33 -8.55
C VAL A 32 -12.53 8.91 -9.29
N ILE A 33 -12.73 7.59 -9.46
CA ILE A 33 -13.95 7.05 -10.05
C ILE A 33 -15.11 7.32 -9.09
N LYS A 34 -16.14 8.00 -9.56
CA LYS A 34 -17.37 8.31 -8.81
C LYS A 34 -18.48 7.31 -9.11
N ASP A 35 -18.64 6.93 -10.37
CA ASP A 35 -19.69 6.04 -10.84
C ASP A 35 -19.30 5.33 -12.13
N ILE A 36 -19.95 4.19 -12.42
CA ILE A 36 -19.83 3.46 -13.69
C ILE A 36 -21.23 3.11 -14.21
N LYS A 37 -21.58 3.62 -15.38
CA LYS A 37 -22.87 3.35 -16.01
C LYS A 37 -22.81 2.06 -16.82
N THR A 38 -23.31 0.96 -16.26
CA THR A 38 -23.14 -0.39 -16.82
C THR A 38 -24.15 -0.75 -17.93
N SER A 39 -25.23 0.02 -18.14
CA SER A 39 -26.35 -0.36 -18.99
C SER A 39 -25.96 -0.75 -20.43
N ASN A 40 -25.13 0.05 -21.08
CA ASN A 40 -24.73 -0.18 -22.48
C ASN A 40 -23.88 -1.44 -22.65
N ILE A 41 -22.88 -1.60 -21.79
CA ILE A 41 -21.94 -2.72 -21.86
C ILE A 41 -22.60 -4.03 -21.42
N MET A 42 -23.51 -3.99 -20.43
CA MET A 42 -24.27 -5.16 -19.98
C MET A 42 -25.15 -5.74 -21.08
N GLY A 43 -25.75 -4.89 -21.93
CA GLY A 43 -26.49 -5.34 -23.11
C GLY A 43 -25.60 -6.12 -24.09
N SER A 44 -24.37 -5.64 -24.30
CA SER A 44 -23.37 -6.34 -25.13
C SER A 44 -22.97 -7.71 -24.55
N ILE A 45 -22.67 -7.74 -23.24
CA ILE A 45 -22.29 -8.99 -22.54
C ILE A 45 -23.43 -10.01 -22.58
N LYS A 46 -24.68 -9.60 -22.32
CA LYS A 46 -25.86 -10.48 -22.41
C LYS A 46 -26.07 -11.07 -23.81
N ASN A 47 -25.62 -10.36 -24.84
CA ASN A 47 -25.66 -10.86 -26.23
C ASN A 47 -24.43 -11.72 -26.59
N GLY A 48 -23.64 -12.15 -25.59
CA GLY A 48 -22.52 -13.05 -25.75
C GLY A 48 -21.23 -12.38 -26.24
N TYR A 49 -21.11 -11.05 -26.14
CA TYR A 49 -19.86 -10.35 -26.48
C TYR A 49 -18.92 -10.31 -25.30
N ILE A 50 -17.65 -10.54 -25.58
CA ILE A 50 -16.53 -10.26 -24.65
C ILE A 50 -16.25 -8.76 -24.70
N ALA A 51 -16.44 -8.08 -23.59
CA ALA A 51 -16.21 -6.65 -23.49
C ALA A 51 -14.73 -6.34 -23.15
N ILE A 52 -14.04 -5.63 -24.04
CA ILE A 52 -12.66 -5.21 -23.86
C ILE A 52 -12.65 -3.72 -23.48
N VAL A 53 -12.51 -3.42 -22.20
CA VAL A 53 -12.56 -2.04 -21.71
C VAL A 53 -11.16 -1.48 -21.53
N SER A 54 -10.90 -0.28 -22.07
CA SER A 54 -9.65 0.45 -21.84
C SER A 54 -9.60 0.96 -20.40
N GLY A 55 -8.65 0.46 -19.62
CA GLY A 55 -8.41 0.89 -18.25
C GLY A 55 -7.65 2.22 -18.14
N PHE A 56 -7.33 2.62 -16.90
CA PHE A 56 -6.54 3.81 -16.57
C PHE A 56 -7.23 5.16 -16.84
N GLN A 57 -8.39 5.20 -17.43
CA GLN A 57 -9.09 6.40 -17.85
C GLN A 57 -10.50 6.50 -17.27
N GLY A 58 -10.98 7.73 -17.14
CA GLY A 58 -12.35 8.07 -16.82
C GLY A 58 -12.82 9.26 -17.66
N ILE A 59 -14.04 9.68 -17.44
CA ILE A 59 -14.63 10.87 -18.01
C ILE A 59 -15.16 11.76 -16.88
N SER A 60 -14.78 13.04 -16.91
CA SER A 60 -15.27 14.04 -15.97
C SER A 60 -16.67 14.53 -16.35
N GLU A 61 -17.32 15.25 -15.45
CA GLU A 61 -18.62 15.90 -15.69
C GLU A 61 -18.60 16.87 -16.89
N ASP A 62 -17.43 17.49 -17.15
CA ASP A 62 -17.20 18.37 -18.29
C ASP A 62 -16.87 17.62 -19.60
N ASN A 63 -17.12 16.32 -19.67
CA ASN A 63 -16.79 15.45 -20.80
C ASN A 63 -15.30 15.45 -21.19
N ARG A 64 -14.40 15.66 -20.22
CA ARG A 64 -12.96 15.56 -20.43
C ARG A 64 -12.45 14.19 -20.01
N ILE A 65 -11.56 13.61 -20.82
CA ILE A 65 -10.88 12.36 -20.45
C ILE A 65 -9.93 12.66 -19.30
N THR A 66 -10.04 11.87 -18.24
CA THR A 66 -9.17 11.94 -17.06
C THR A 66 -8.33 10.67 -16.97
N THR A 67 -7.21 10.73 -16.27
CA THR A 67 -6.39 9.56 -15.97
C THR A 67 -6.37 9.28 -14.47
N LEU A 68 -6.43 8.01 -14.11
CA LEU A 68 -6.57 7.58 -12.71
C LEU A 68 -5.24 7.55 -11.94
N GLY A 69 -4.13 7.77 -12.65
CA GLY A 69 -2.79 7.71 -12.05
C GLY A 69 -2.26 6.29 -11.87
N ARG A 70 -1.17 6.15 -11.11
CA ARG A 70 -0.48 4.86 -10.91
C ARG A 70 -1.44 3.78 -10.40
N GLY A 71 -1.40 2.57 -10.99
CA GLY A 71 -2.32 1.48 -10.68
C GLY A 71 -3.76 1.72 -11.16
N GLY A 72 -3.96 2.68 -12.06
CA GLY A 72 -5.28 3.02 -12.59
C GLY A 72 -5.95 1.87 -13.35
N SER A 73 -5.18 0.97 -14.00
CA SER A 73 -5.72 -0.21 -14.68
C SER A 73 -6.31 -1.21 -13.69
N ASP A 74 -5.59 -1.51 -12.59
CA ASP A 74 -6.08 -2.39 -11.53
C ASP A 74 -7.33 -1.77 -10.88
N THR A 75 -7.28 -0.45 -10.63
CA THR A 75 -8.43 0.29 -10.07
C THR A 75 -9.63 0.22 -11.01
N THR A 76 -9.42 0.33 -12.32
CA THR A 76 -10.49 0.20 -13.32
C THR A 76 -11.07 -1.21 -13.31
N ALA A 77 -10.23 -2.24 -13.29
CA ALA A 77 -10.67 -3.65 -13.27
C ALA A 77 -11.54 -3.94 -12.05
N VAL A 78 -11.10 -3.53 -10.87
CA VAL A 78 -11.87 -3.71 -9.62
C VAL A 78 -13.16 -2.90 -9.62
N ALA A 79 -13.15 -1.66 -10.12
CA ALA A 79 -14.35 -0.82 -10.20
C ALA A 79 -15.40 -1.43 -11.15
N LEU A 80 -14.96 -1.97 -12.29
CA LEU A 80 -15.83 -2.68 -13.22
C LEU A 80 -16.39 -3.97 -12.59
N ALA A 81 -15.56 -4.76 -11.92
CA ALA A 81 -15.99 -5.96 -11.23
C ALA A 81 -17.05 -5.63 -10.16
N ALA A 82 -16.88 -4.57 -9.40
CA ALA A 82 -17.86 -4.10 -8.44
C ALA A 82 -19.17 -3.65 -9.12
N ALA A 83 -19.07 -2.83 -10.19
CA ALA A 83 -20.21 -2.29 -10.90
C ALA A 83 -21.06 -3.38 -11.61
N PHE A 84 -20.40 -4.47 -12.04
CA PHE A 84 -21.06 -5.62 -12.67
C PHE A 84 -21.49 -6.71 -11.69
N SER A 85 -21.17 -6.57 -10.40
CA SER A 85 -21.34 -7.65 -9.41
C SER A 85 -20.70 -8.95 -9.90
N ALA A 86 -19.48 -8.86 -10.42
CA ALA A 86 -18.75 -9.99 -10.95
C ALA A 86 -18.36 -10.98 -9.83
N ASP A 87 -18.31 -12.28 -10.14
CA ASP A 87 -17.93 -13.31 -9.18
C ASP A 87 -16.53 -13.14 -8.62
N ARG A 88 -15.61 -12.56 -9.44
CA ARG A 88 -14.24 -12.23 -9.07
C ARG A 88 -13.61 -11.26 -10.08
N CYS A 89 -12.44 -10.73 -9.70
CA CYS A 89 -11.57 -9.93 -10.55
C CYS A 89 -10.18 -10.55 -10.58
N ASP A 90 -9.74 -11.03 -11.74
CA ASP A 90 -8.41 -11.62 -11.95
C ASP A 90 -7.46 -10.53 -12.47
N ILE A 91 -6.35 -10.28 -11.74
CA ILE A 91 -5.29 -9.34 -12.12
C ILE A 91 -4.10 -10.15 -12.62
N TYR A 92 -3.83 -10.07 -13.90
CA TYR A 92 -2.68 -10.71 -14.53
C TYR A 92 -1.47 -9.76 -14.52
N THR A 93 -0.35 -10.26 -13.99
CA THR A 93 0.89 -9.49 -13.81
C THR A 93 2.13 -10.34 -14.15
N ASP A 94 3.31 -9.80 -13.94
CA ASP A 94 4.61 -10.46 -14.17
C ASP A 94 5.08 -11.38 -13.04
N VAL A 95 4.29 -11.47 -11.94
CA VAL A 95 4.56 -12.37 -10.81
C VAL A 95 3.46 -13.43 -10.68
N GLU A 96 3.77 -14.54 -10.02
CA GLU A 96 2.83 -15.66 -9.86
C GLU A 96 1.77 -15.44 -8.78
N GLY A 97 1.88 -14.37 -8.00
CA GLY A 97 0.98 -14.05 -6.90
C GLY A 97 1.65 -13.13 -5.88
N VAL A 98 1.05 -13.06 -4.69
CA VAL A 98 1.61 -12.34 -3.53
C VAL A 98 2.54 -13.29 -2.78
N TYR A 99 3.73 -12.82 -2.40
CA TYR A 99 4.72 -13.60 -1.68
C TYR A 99 4.86 -13.12 -0.23
N THR A 100 5.33 -14.01 0.64
CA THR A 100 5.62 -13.69 2.06
C THR A 100 6.64 -12.57 2.22
N THR A 101 7.46 -12.33 1.21
CA THR A 101 8.35 -11.15 1.05
C THR A 101 8.85 -11.09 -0.39
N ASP A 102 9.69 -10.11 -0.75
CA ASP A 102 10.28 -9.99 -2.08
C ASP A 102 11.22 -11.18 -2.38
N PRO A 103 10.90 -12.06 -3.34
CA PRO A 103 11.73 -13.24 -3.67
C PRO A 103 13.10 -12.88 -4.25
N ARG A 104 13.29 -11.64 -4.72
CA ARG A 104 14.61 -11.16 -5.20
C ARG A 104 15.59 -10.99 -4.04
N ILE A 105 15.09 -10.73 -2.82
CA ILE A 105 15.87 -10.51 -1.60
C ILE A 105 15.96 -11.79 -0.79
N VAL A 106 14.83 -12.47 -0.63
CA VAL A 106 14.72 -13.71 0.12
C VAL A 106 14.29 -14.84 -0.83
N LYS A 107 15.25 -15.62 -1.32
CA LYS A 107 14.99 -16.70 -2.30
C LYS A 107 14.02 -17.78 -1.81
N LYS A 108 13.81 -17.88 -0.50
CA LYS A 108 12.89 -18.81 0.14
C LYS A 108 11.50 -18.20 0.40
N ALA A 109 11.24 -17.01 -0.13
CA ALA A 109 9.90 -16.42 -0.05
C ALA A 109 8.87 -17.36 -0.69
N LYS A 110 7.78 -17.61 -0.01
CA LYS A 110 6.68 -18.46 -0.49
C LYS A 110 5.57 -17.62 -1.08
N LYS A 111 4.97 -18.12 -2.14
CA LYS A 111 3.73 -17.59 -2.65
C LYS A 111 2.59 -17.93 -1.69
N LEU A 112 1.77 -16.95 -1.36
CA LEU A 112 0.56 -17.12 -0.57
C LEU A 112 -0.57 -17.63 -1.46
N ASP A 113 -1.33 -18.62 -1.00
CA ASP A 113 -2.53 -19.06 -1.69
C ASP A 113 -3.72 -18.14 -1.40
N PHE A 114 -3.73 -17.55 -0.20
CA PHE A 114 -4.77 -16.65 0.29
C PHE A 114 -4.17 -15.54 1.16
N ILE A 115 -4.77 -14.35 1.10
CA ILE A 115 -4.49 -13.22 1.99
C ILE A 115 -5.76 -12.38 2.15
N THR A 116 -5.98 -11.79 3.34
CA THR A 116 -7.11 -10.89 3.57
C THR A 116 -6.90 -9.54 2.87
N TYR A 117 -8.00 -8.78 2.67
CA TYR A 117 -7.88 -7.42 2.12
C TYR A 117 -7.02 -6.51 2.99
N GLU A 118 -7.20 -6.59 4.31
CA GLU A 118 -6.49 -5.78 5.29
C GLU A 118 -4.98 -6.04 5.24
N GLU A 119 -4.58 -7.31 5.25
CA GLU A 119 -3.18 -7.71 5.16
C GLU A 119 -2.57 -7.30 3.82
N MET A 120 -3.30 -7.53 2.70
CA MET A 120 -2.84 -7.11 1.38
C MET A 120 -2.70 -5.58 1.29
N LEU A 121 -3.64 -4.83 1.88
CA LEU A 121 -3.59 -3.37 1.92
C LEU A 121 -2.34 -2.89 2.67
N GLU A 122 -2.05 -3.51 3.82
CA GLU A 122 -0.84 -3.21 4.58
C GLU A 122 0.43 -3.58 3.80
N LEU A 123 0.52 -4.78 3.24
CA LEU A 123 1.67 -5.17 2.42
C LEU A 123 1.87 -4.21 1.24
N ALA A 124 0.81 -3.83 0.53
CA ALA A 124 0.87 -2.89 -0.59
C ALA A 124 1.30 -1.48 -0.13
N SER A 125 0.83 -1.01 1.02
CA SER A 125 1.19 0.29 1.59
C SER A 125 2.65 0.34 2.05
N GLN A 126 3.18 -0.81 2.49
CA GLN A 126 4.55 -0.94 2.99
C GLN A 126 5.58 -1.30 1.89
N GLY A 127 5.21 -1.32 0.62
CA GLY A 127 6.14 -1.48 -0.49
C GLY A 127 6.05 -2.78 -1.29
N ALA A 128 5.14 -3.70 -0.95
CA ALA A 128 4.85 -4.85 -1.80
C ALA A 128 4.13 -4.37 -3.07
N LYS A 129 4.87 -4.26 -4.18
CA LYS A 129 4.43 -3.60 -5.42
C LYS A 129 3.52 -4.46 -6.33
N VAL A 130 2.96 -5.55 -5.81
CA VAL A 130 2.14 -6.48 -6.62
C VAL A 130 0.79 -5.87 -7.01
N LEU A 131 0.13 -5.21 -6.05
CA LEU A 131 -1.10 -4.44 -6.28
C LEU A 131 -0.97 -3.03 -5.71
N GLN A 132 -1.73 -2.10 -6.27
CA GLN A 132 -1.80 -0.75 -5.72
C GLN A 132 -2.81 -0.69 -4.56
N THR A 133 -2.45 0.01 -3.50
CA THR A 133 -3.30 0.19 -2.30
C THR A 133 -4.72 0.62 -2.65
N ARG A 134 -4.88 1.51 -3.63
CA ARG A 134 -6.17 2.03 -4.07
C ARG A 134 -7.08 0.94 -4.65
N SER A 135 -6.55 0.00 -5.44
CA SER A 135 -7.33 -1.11 -5.99
C SER A 135 -7.76 -2.10 -4.92
N VAL A 136 -6.87 -2.39 -3.95
CA VAL A 136 -7.19 -3.26 -2.80
C VAL A 136 -8.25 -2.63 -1.90
N ALA A 137 -8.12 -1.34 -1.57
CA ALA A 137 -9.11 -0.60 -0.78
C ALA A 137 -10.50 -0.59 -1.45
N LEU A 138 -10.53 -0.46 -2.78
CA LEU A 138 -11.77 -0.52 -3.55
C LEU A 138 -12.39 -1.93 -3.50
N ALA A 139 -11.56 -2.97 -3.67
CA ALA A 139 -11.99 -4.36 -3.57
C ALA A 139 -12.57 -4.70 -2.20
N MET A 140 -11.90 -4.27 -1.13
CA MET A 140 -12.38 -4.41 0.25
C MET A 140 -13.74 -3.72 0.44
N LYS A 141 -13.87 -2.47 -0.01
CA LYS A 141 -15.11 -1.68 0.11
C LYS A 141 -16.30 -2.35 -0.55
N TYR A 142 -16.11 -2.94 -1.74
CA TYR A 142 -17.18 -3.55 -2.53
C TYR A 142 -17.20 -5.09 -2.44
N LYS A 143 -16.37 -5.69 -1.59
CA LYS A 143 -16.24 -7.13 -1.38
C LYS A 143 -15.98 -7.92 -2.68
N VAL A 144 -15.16 -7.35 -3.56
CA VAL A 144 -14.76 -7.98 -4.82
C VAL A 144 -13.64 -8.96 -4.56
N ASN A 145 -13.86 -10.26 -4.75
CA ASN A 145 -12.80 -11.25 -4.67
C ASN A 145 -11.75 -10.98 -5.76
N LEU A 146 -10.51 -10.69 -5.35
CA LEU A 146 -9.38 -10.50 -6.27
C LEU A 146 -8.56 -11.77 -6.36
N ARG A 147 -7.98 -12.02 -7.54
CA ARG A 147 -6.96 -13.04 -7.70
C ARG A 147 -5.79 -12.48 -8.50
N VAL A 148 -4.59 -12.58 -7.94
CA VAL A 148 -3.35 -12.21 -8.63
C VAL A 148 -2.80 -13.44 -9.33
N LEU A 149 -2.56 -13.31 -10.61
CA LEU A 149 -2.15 -14.39 -11.50
C LEU A 149 -0.95 -13.98 -12.36
N SER A 150 -0.14 -14.95 -12.75
CA SER A 150 0.91 -14.70 -13.72
C SER A 150 0.37 -14.62 -15.15
N SER A 151 0.88 -13.65 -15.92
CA SER A 151 0.66 -13.60 -17.38
C SER A 151 1.48 -14.65 -18.14
N PHE A 152 2.44 -15.31 -17.49
CA PHE A 152 3.41 -16.19 -18.15
C PHE A 152 3.34 -17.66 -17.70
N ALA A 153 2.73 -17.93 -16.54
CA ALA A 153 2.63 -19.27 -15.97
C ALA A 153 1.18 -19.60 -15.59
N ASN A 154 0.76 -20.82 -15.92
CA ASN A 154 -0.58 -21.30 -15.52
C ASN A 154 -0.53 -21.91 -14.11
N VAL A 155 -0.53 -21.04 -13.11
CA VAL A 155 -0.50 -21.39 -11.68
C VAL A 155 -1.70 -20.79 -10.95
N PRO A 156 -2.14 -21.34 -9.81
CA PRO A 156 -3.36 -20.89 -9.11
C PRO A 156 -3.36 -19.41 -8.67
N GLY A 157 -2.18 -18.80 -8.50
CA GLY A 157 -2.04 -17.43 -8.04
C GLY A 157 -2.35 -17.25 -6.55
N THR A 158 -2.71 -16.03 -6.14
CA THR A 158 -3.10 -15.66 -4.77
C THR A 158 -4.51 -15.11 -4.77
N LEU A 159 -5.39 -15.65 -3.93
CA LEU A 159 -6.73 -15.13 -3.69
C LEU A 159 -6.66 -14.05 -2.59
N ILE A 160 -7.28 -12.88 -2.87
CA ILE A 160 -7.45 -11.79 -1.91
C ILE A 160 -8.95 -11.62 -1.69
N ALA A 161 -9.42 -11.86 -0.47
CA ALA A 161 -10.83 -11.81 -0.13
C ALA A 161 -11.04 -11.51 1.37
N GLU A 162 -12.30 -11.38 1.79
CA GLU A 162 -12.65 -11.32 3.21
C GLU A 162 -12.24 -12.61 3.92
N GLU A 163 -11.86 -12.54 5.18
CA GLU A 163 -11.47 -13.71 5.97
C GLU A 163 -12.61 -14.75 5.98
N ARG A 164 -12.31 -15.97 5.57
CA ARG A 164 -13.26 -17.07 5.52
C ARG A 164 -12.90 -18.13 6.55
N GLY A 165 -13.70 -18.23 7.60
CA GLY A 165 -13.68 -19.38 8.53
C GLY A 165 -13.37 -19.04 9.97
N ASN A 166 -13.91 -19.90 10.86
CA ASN A 166 -13.85 -19.81 12.32
C ASN A 166 -12.55 -20.38 12.92
N MET A 167 -11.47 -20.50 12.19
CA MET A 167 -10.21 -20.92 12.78
C MET A 167 -9.34 -19.69 13.02
N GLU A 168 -9.06 -19.42 14.29
CA GLU A 168 -8.05 -18.44 14.75
C GLU A 168 -6.65 -18.88 14.28
N LYS A 169 -6.39 -18.80 12.98
CA LYS A 169 -5.03 -18.91 12.46
C LYS A 169 -4.37 -17.56 12.63
N SER A 170 -3.64 -17.48 13.72
CA SER A 170 -2.78 -16.34 14.01
C SER A 170 -1.46 -16.51 13.26
N GLU A 171 -1.38 -16.01 12.07
CA GLU A 171 -0.21 -16.16 11.19
C GLU A 171 0.37 -14.81 10.82
N ILE A 172 1.69 -14.77 10.60
CA ILE A 172 2.36 -13.69 9.91
C ILE A 172 2.22 -13.97 8.42
N SER A 173 1.58 -13.06 7.71
CA SER A 173 1.35 -13.20 6.27
C SER A 173 2.56 -12.81 5.45
N GLY A 174 3.36 -11.86 5.95
CA GLY A 174 4.56 -11.47 5.24
C GLY A 174 5.35 -10.33 5.87
N ILE A 175 6.47 -10.03 5.21
CA ILE A 175 7.37 -8.94 5.56
C ILE A 175 7.50 -8.02 4.36
N ALA A 176 7.12 -6.77 4.53
CA ALA A 176 7.30 -5.71 3.53
C ALA A 176 8.39 -4.72 3.96
N HIS A 177 8.89 -3.95 3.00
CA HIS A 177 9.90 -2.93 3.25
C HIS A 177 9.67 -1.70 2.38
N SER A 178 10.11 -0.54 2.86
CA SER A 178 10.17 0.70 2.10
C SER A 178 11.56 1.30 2.20
N LEU A 179 12.24 1.43 1.05
CA LEU A 179 13.59 2.00 0.94
C LEU A 179 13.57 3.52 0.73
N ASN A 180 12.43 4.08 0.38
CA ASN A 180 12.29 5.49 0.03
C ASN A 180 11.75 6.30 1.23
N GLU A 181 12.46 6.23 2.35
CA GLU A 181 12.09 6.88 3.61
C GLU A 181 13.12 7.89 4.04
N ALA A 182 12.67 9.02 4.56
CA ALA A 182 13.47 9.97 5.30
C ALA A 182 12.89 10.16 6.70
N LYS A 183 13.73 10.04 7.72
CA LYS A 183 13.36 10.31 9.12
C LYS A 183 13.61 11.78 9.44
N ILE A 184 12.64 12.43 10.04
CA ILE A 184 12.73 13.79 10.56
C ILE A 184 12.49 13.76 12.06
N THR A 185 13.33 14.47 12.81
CA THR A 185 13.16 14.68 14.24
C THR A 185 13.20 16.16 14.57
N LEU A 186 12.16 16.63 15.24
CA LEU A 186 12.07 17.96 15.84
C LEU A 186 12.21 17.80 17.35
N SER A 187 13.23 18.40 17.94
CA SER A 187 13.48 18.28 19.38
C SER A 187 13.18 19.57 20.12
N ASP A 188 12.81 19.41 21.41
CA ASP A 188 12.46 20.51 22.30
C ASP A 188 11.31 21.39 21.77
N ILE A 189 10.23 20.77 21.29
CA ILE A 189 8.98 21.45 20.94
C ILE A 189 8.26 21.79 22.25
N PRO A 190 7.79 23.03 22.48
CA PRO A 190 6.96 23.34 23.65
C PRO A 190 5.75 22.39 23.74
N ASP A 191 5.57 21.76 24.92
CA ASP A 191 4.48 20.80 25.14
C ASP A 191 3.15 21.55 25.34
N GLN A 192 2.52 21.90 24.23
CA GLN A 192 1.27 22.66 24.17
C GLN A 192 0.31 22.04 23.17
N PRO A 193 -1.01 22.08 23.45
CA PRO A 193 -2.02 21.63 22.49
C PRO A 193 -1.89 22.36 21.14
N GLY A 194 -2.02 21.61 20.03
CA GLY A 194 -2.00 22.16 18.68
C GLY A 194 -0.65 22.07 17.97
N GLN A 195 0.46 21.78 18.64
CA GLN A 195 1.77 21.69 17.99
C GLN A 195 1.82 20.67 16.84
N ALA A 196 1.29 19.46 17.07
CA ALA A 196 1.20 18.44 16.03
C ALA A 196 0.32 18.89 14.86
N ALA A 197 -0.83 19.53 15.15
CA ALA A 197 -1.71 20.07 14.12
C ALA A 197 -1.00 21.13 13.23
N ASN A 198 -0.24 22.01 13.84
CA ASN A 198 0.50 23.05 13.12
C ASN A 198 1.62 22.47 12.24
N ILE A 199 2.36 21.46 12.75
CA ILE A 199 3.45 20.81 12.01
C ILE A 199 2.87 20.04 10.81
N PHE A 200 1.94 19.11 11.08
CA PHE A 200 1.41 18.24 10.02
C PHE A 200 0.43 18.96 9.10
N GLY A 201 -0.29 19.97 9.58
CA GLY A 201 -1.11 20.85 8.75
C GLY A 201 -0.27 21.59 7.71
N ALA A 202 0.86 22.18 8.11
CA ALA A 202 1.76 22.85 7.19
C ALA A 202 2.37 21.89 6.15
N LEU A 203 2.71 20.65 6.53
CA LEU A 203 3.22 19.64 5.59
C LEU A 203 2.12 19.20 4.61
N ALA A 204 0.89 19.05 5.08
CA ALA A 204 -0.27 18.64 4.27
C ALA A 204 -0.61 19.67 3.18
N GLU A 205 -0.47 20.99 3.45
CA GLU A 205 -0.65 22.06 2.46
C GLU A 205 0.27 21.89 1.23
N PHE A 206 1.43 21.24 1.41
CA PHE A 206 2.38 20.93 0.34
C PHE A 206 2.29 19.47 -0.13
N SER A 207 1.21 18.76 0.25
CA SER A 207 0.96 17.35 -0.13
C SER A 207 2.08 16.39 0.31
N VAL A 208 2.80 16.70 1.40
CA VAL A 208 3.79 15.81 2.00
C VAL A 208 3.06 14.79 2.88
N ASN A 209 3.13 13.51 2.51
CA ASN A 209 2.59 12.43 3.32
C ASN A 209 3.55 12.09 4.46
N VAL A 210 2.99 11.86 5.65
CA VAL A 210 3.75 11.55 6.86
C VAL A 210 3.36 10.17 7.38
N ASP A 211 4.35 9.40 7.83
CA ASP A 211 4.17 8.07 8.43
C ASP A 211 5.01 7.93 9.72
N MET A 212 4.84 6.84 10.47
CA MET A 212 5.57 6.49 11.69
C MET A 212 5.71 7.65 12.69
N ILE A 213 4.62 8.38 12.96
CA ILE A 213 4.65 9.50 13.90
C ILE A 213 4.86 8.99 15.32
N VAL A 214 5.94 9.42 15.98
CA VAL A 214 6.26 9.13 17.37
C VAL A 214 6.52 10.43 18.11
N GLN A 215 5.80 10.65 19.19
CA GLN A 215 5.99 11.77 20.10
C GLN A 215 6.47 11.22 21.46
N SER A 216 7.51 11.82 22.03
CA SER A 216 8.07 11.44 23.32
C SER A 216 8.37 12.68 24.16
N SER A 217 8.32 12.55 25.48
CA SER A 217 8.74 13.62 26.38
C SER A 217 10.21 13.92 26.12
N SER A 218 10.56 15.20 25.99
CA SER A 218 11.97 15.63 25.92
C SER A 218 12.62 15.56 27.30
N ILE A 219 13.97 15.50 27.32
CA ILE A 219 14.74 15.58 28.55
C ILE A 219 14.49 16.92 29.27
N ASN A 220 14.17 17.96 28.54
CA ASN A 220 13.80 19.25 29.09
C ASN A 220 12.32 19.26 29.50
N HIS A 221 12.04 19.47 30.79
CA HIS A 221 10.68 19.55 31.32
C HIS A 221 9.85 20.61 30.57
N GLY A 222 8.61 20.24 30.19
CA GLY A 222 7.70 21.11 29.45
C GLY A 222 7.95 21.18 27.95
N SER A 223 8.74 20.24 27.41
CA SER A 223 8.93 20.08 25.97
C SER A 223 8.78 18.62 25.54
N THR A 224 8.57 18.42 24.24
CA THR A 224 8.40 17.11 23.61
C THR A 224 9.29 16.99 22.37
N ASP A 225 9.70 15.77 22.04
CA ASP A 225 10.37 15.46 20.79
C ASP A 225 9.37 14.76 19.86
N MET A 226 9.42 15.10 18.58
CA MET A 226 8.56 14.51 17.57
C MET A 226 9.40 13.96 16.43
N THR A 227 9.31 12.65 16.21
CA THR A 227 9.94 11.93 15.10
C THR A 227 8.89 11.39 14.17
N PHE A 228 9.10 11.54 12.87
CA PHE A 228 8.23 10.99 11.84
C PHE A 228 9.01 10.67 10.58
N THR A 229 8.41 9.85 9.70
CA THR A 229 8.97 9.55 8.38
C THR A 229 8.13 10.17 7.28
N ILE A 230 8.81 10.48 6.17
CA ILE A 230 8.22 10.95 4.92
C ILE A 230 8.90 10.24 3.75
N PRO A 231 8.32 10.25 2.54
CA PRO A 231 9.06 9.85 1.34
C PRO A 231 10.33 10.70 1.17
N GLU A 232 11.45 10.06 0.87
CA GLU A 232 12.74 10.77 0.67
C GLU A 232 12.63 11.85 -0.43
N THR A 233 11.81 11.61 -1.44
CA THR A 233 11.54 12.57 -2.52
C THR A 233 10.96 13.89 -2.03
N ASP A 234 10.28 13.89 -0.88
CA ASP A 234 9.59 15.05 -0.32
C ASP A 234 10.45 15.80 0.70
N LEU A 235 11.65 15.27 1.05
CA LEU A 235 12.49 15.80 2.10
C LEU A 235 12.85 17.28 1.91
N LEU A 236 13.24 17.69 0.70
CA LEU A 236 13.59 19.08 0.42
C LEU A 236 12.41 20.04 0.62
N ILE A 237 11.20 19.60 0.30
CA ILE A 237 9.99 20.38 0.50
C ILE A 237 9.69 20.46 2.00
N ALA A 238 9.71 19.32 2.70
CA ALA A 238 9.46 19.25 4.13
C ALA A 238 10.43 20.12 4.93
N GLU A 239 11.73 20.11 4.61
CA GLU A 239 12.72 20.96 5.25
C GLU A 239 12.42 22.46 5.09
N LYS A 240 12.03 22.88 3.90
CA LYS A 240 11.65 24.30 3.63
C LYS A 240 10.42 24.69 4.45
N VAL A 241 9.39 23.83 4.48
CA VAL A 241 8.16 24.07 5.23
C VAL A 241 8.48 24.16 6.74
N ILE A 242 9.19 23.19 7.29
CA ILE A 242 9.54 23.15 8.72
C ILE A 242 10.37 24.35 9.12
N LYS A 243 11.35 24.75 8.31
CA LYS A 243 12.15 25.98 8.56
C LYS A 243 11.28 27.25 8.61
N LYS A 244 10.26 27.33 7.74
CA LYS A 244 9.32 28.47 7.67
C LYS A 244 8.46 28.56 8.95
N ILE A 245 8.00 27.44 9.49
CA ILE A 245 7.13 27.39 10.66
C ILE A 245 7.90 27.38 12.00
N LYS A 246 9.24 27.36 11.98
CA LYS A 246 10.06 27.27 13.19
C LYS A 246 9.70 28.31 14.24
N GLY A 247 9.45 29.55 13.83
CA GLY A 247 9.09 30.64 14.76
C GLY A 247 7.75 30.40 15.47
N ASN A 248 6.80 29.76 14.81
CA ASN A 248 5.48 29.48 15.36
C ASN A 248 5.47 28.23 16.26
N ILE A 249 6.29 27.22 15.91
CA ILE A 249 6.35 25.94 16.63
C ILE A 249 7.31 26.04 17.83
N GLY A 250 8.45 26.74 17.67
CA GLY A 250 9.40 26.96 18.75
C GLY A 250 10.35 25.78 19.04
N PHE A 251 10.48 24.81 18.14
CA PHE A 251 11.44 23.70 18.31
C PHE A 251 12.89 24.22 18.29
N LYS A 252 13.77 23.60 19.08
CA LYS A 252 15.18 24.01 19.16
C LYS A 252 16.02 23.35 18.07
N LYS A 253 15.84 22.04 17.84
CA LYS A 253 16.68 21.26 16.93
C LYS A 253 15.85 20.58 15.88
N PHE A 254 16.37 20.57 14.66
CA PHE A 254 15.87 19.80 13.51
C PHE A 254 16.98 18.87 13.04
N THR A 255 16.65 17.60 12.82
CA THR A 255 17.52 16.62 12.17
C THR A 255 16.77 15.85 11.12
N SER A 256 17.44 15.50 10.02
CA SER A 256 16.91 14.62 8.98
C SER A 256 17.93 13.54 8.61
N GLU A 257 17.46 12.34 8.32
CA GLU A 257 18.26 11.19 7.92
C GLU A 257 17.58 10.46 6.76
N THR A 258 18.34 10.17 5.69
CA THR A 258 17.82 9.46 4.51
C THR A 258 18.31 8.02 4.42
N ASN A 259 19.34 7.66 5.17
CA ASN A 259 19.95 6.33 5.13
C ASN A 259 19.19 5.33 6.01
N VAL A 260 17.88 5.28 5.85
CA VAL A 260 16.96 4.49 6.65
C VAL A 260 16.03 3.63 5.78
N VAL A 261 15.61 2.51 6.32
CA VAL A 261 14.62 1.61 5.71
C VAL A 261 13.56 1.25 6.74
N LYS A 262 12.32 1.31 6.32
CA LYS A 262 11.20 0.79 7.11
C LYS A 262 10.96 -0.68 6.76
N ILE A 263 10.93 -1.54 7.78
CA ILE A 263 10.59 -2.97 7.66
C ILE A 263 9.35 -3.23 8.49
N SER A 264 8.37 -3.88 7.89
CA SER A 264 7.07 -4.15 8.50
C SER A 264 6.72 -5.62 8.44
N ILE A 265 6.40 -6.21 9.56
CA ILE A 265 5.77 -7.54 9.66
C ILE A 265 4.27 -7.32 9.63
N VAL A 266 3.57 -8.07 8.78
CA VAL A 266 2.12 -7.97 8.59
C VAL A 266 1.47 -9.33 8.84
N GLY A 267 0.33 -9.33 9.50
CA GLY A 267 -0.49 -10.51 9.75
C GLY A 267 -1.44 -10.34 10.94
N ASN A 268 -2.42 -11.21 11.05
CA ASN A 268 -3.44 -11.18 12.11
C ASN A 268 -2.89 -11.58 13.49
N ALA A 269 -1.69 -12.16 13.55
CA ALA A 269 -1.05 -12.62 14.78
C ALA A 269 -0.82 -11.53 15.83
N MET A 270 -0.71 -10.26 15.44
CA MET A 270 -0.48 -9.15 16.37
C MET A 270 -1.60 -8.96 17.38
N ARG A 271 -2.84 -9.32 17.00
CA ARG A 271 -4.02 -9.20 17.89
C ARG A 271 -4.01 -10.22 19.05
N SER A 272 -3.42 -11.40 18.84
CA SER A 272 -3.59 -12.54 19.73
C SER A 272 -2.29 -13.08 20.33
N GLN A 273 -1.11 -12.74 19.79
CA GLN A 273 0.17 -13.31 20.20
C GLN A 273 1.14 -12.28 20.78
N SER A 274 1.38 -12.36 22.07
CA SER A 274 2.29 -11.45 22.79
C SER A 274 3.78 -11.62 22.45
N GLY A 275 4.15 -12.63 21.66
CA GLY A 275 5.55 -13.00 21.38
C GLY A 275 6.14 -12.40 20.09
N ILE A 276 5.33 -11.82 19.19
CA ILE A 276 5.78 -11.39 17.86
C ILE A 276 6.77 -10.24 17.95
N ALA A 277 6.46 -9.21 18.71
CA ALA A 277 7.37 -8.09 18.94
C ALA A 277 8.71 -8.56 19.55
N LYS A 278 8.64 -9.49 20.53
CA LYS A 278 9.83 -10.08 21.14
C LYS A 278 10.68 -10.80 20.08
N THR A 279 10.08 -11.64 19.26
CA THR A 279 10.78 -12.39 18.21
C THR A 279 11.45 -11.44 17.22
N MET A 280 10.73 -10.39 16.77
CA MET A 280 11.26 -9.37 15.87
C MET A 280 12.48 -8.68 16.48
N PHE A 281 12.34 -8.12 17.68
CA PHE A 281 13.40 -7.34 18.32
C PHE A 281 14.59 -8.20 18.71
N GLN A 282 14.39 -9.41 19.20
CA GLN A 282 15.47 -10.36 19.49
C GLN A 282 16.23 -10.77 18.21
N THR A 283 15.53 -10.97 17.11
CA THR A 283 16.16 -11.32 15.83
C THR A 283 17.04 -10.17 15.31
N LEU A 284 16.57 -8.94 15.38
CA LEU A 284 17.35 -7.76 14.99
C LEU A 284 18.57 -7.58 15.92
N ALA A 285 18.36 -7.70 17.23
CA ALA A 285 19.44 -7.56 18.21
C ALA A 285 20.54 -8.63 18.06
N LYS A 286 20.18 -9.90 17.79
CA LYS A 286 21.14 -10.98 17.52
C LYS A 286 21.99 -10.74 16.28
N ASN A 287 21.48 -9.98 15.33
CA ASN A 287 22.19 -9.59 14.12
C ASN A 287 22.85 -8.20 14.24
N HIS A 288 22.93 -7.64 15.45
CA HIS A 288 23.52 -6.32 15.74
C HIS A 288 22.86 -5.17 14.96
N ILE A 289 21.58 -5.29 14.67
CA ILE A 289 20.79 -4.28 13.95
C ILE A 289 20.07 -3.40 14.98
N ASN A 290 20.44 -2.11 15.01
CA ASN A 290 19.81 -1.14 15.89
C ASN A 290 18.48 -0.65 15.31
N ILE A 291 17.45 -0.53 16.18
CA ILE A 291 16.13 0.01 15.83
C ILE A 291 16.12 1.50 16.19
N GLN A 292 15.71 2.34 15.24
CA GLN A 292 15.63 3.79 15.43
C GLN A 292 14.22 4.27 15.80
N VAL A 293 13.18 3.66 15.19
CA VAL A 293 11.78 3.97 15.44
C VAL A 293 10.98 2.68 15.43
N ILE A 294 9.96 2.60 16.26
CA ILE A 294 8.98 1.49 16.29
C ILE A 294 7.60 2.09 16.15
N SER A 295 6.76 1.46 15.32
CA SER A 295 5.32 1.74 15.21
C SER A 295 4.56 0.43 15.14
N THR A 296 3.44 0.35 15.84
CA THR A 296 2.62 -0.86 15.90
C THR A 296 1.16 -0.56 15.62
N SER A 297 0.47 -1.51 15.00
CA SER A 297 -0.98 -1.53 14.86
C SER A 297 -1.52 -2.93 15.18
N GLU A 298 -2.81 -3.14 15.00
CA GLU A 298 -3.45 -4.45 15.23
C GLU A 298 -2.96 -5.55 14.29
N ILE A 299 -2.45 -5.20 13.11
CA ILE A 299 -2.07 -6.15 12.05
C ILE A 299 -0.64 -5.94 11.54
N LYS A 300 0.13 -5.01 12.14
CA LYS A 300 1.54 -4.80 11.75
C LYS A 300 2.43 -4.33 12.89
N ILE A 301 3.71 -4.66 12.79
CA ILE A 301 4.80 -4.05 13.56
C ILE A 301 5.81 -3.54 12.56
N SER A 302 6.10 -2.24 12.60
CA SER A 302 7.07 -1.57 11.73
C SER A 302 8.25 -1.08 12.55
N VAL A 303 9.45 -1.26 12.02
CA VAL A 303 10.68 -0.71 12.57
C VAL A 303 11.42 0.09 11.50
N LEU A 304 12.07 1.16 11.92
CA LEU A 304 13.03 1.90 11.10
C LEU A 304 14.43 1.51 11.52
N ILE A 305 15.24 1.11 10.56
CA ILE A 305 16.64 0.71 10.78
C ILE A 305 17.55 1.42 9.76
N SER A 306 18.88 1.33 9.94
CA SER A 306 19.82 1.79 8.90
C SER A 306 19.70 0.93 7.64
N SER A 307 19.71 1.58 6.48
CA SER A 307 19.53 0.93 5.18
C SER A 307 20.63 -0.10 4.85
N GLU A 308 21.81 0.02 5.43
CA GLU A 308 22.92 -0.94 5.26
C GLU A 308 22.58 -2.36 5.73
N TYR A 309 21.66 -2.49 6.72
CA TYR A 309 21.26 -3.78 7.28
C TYR A 309 20.00 -4.37 6.62
N TYR A 310 19.47 -3.72 5.60
CA TYR A 310 18.20 -4.06 4.98
C TYR A 310 18.07 -5.53 4.60
N GLU A 311 18.96 -6.06 3.76
CA GLU A 311 18.84 -7.44 3.30
C GLU A 311 19.04 -8.46 4.43
N LEU A 312 19.97 -8.19 5.36
CA LEU A 312 20.20 -9.05 6.52
C LEU A 312 18.96 -9.11 7.40
N ALA A 313 18.34 -7.98 7.67
CA ALA A 313 17.11 -7.90 8.46
C ALA A 313 15.97 -8.70 7.80
N MET A 314 15.76 -8.51 6.48
CA MET A 314 14.70 -9.21 5.73
C MET A 314 14.87 -10.73 5.80
N ARG A 315 16.09 -11.23 5.55
CA ARG A 315 16.38 -12.68 5.59
C ARG A 315 16.26 -13.27 6.99
N SER A 316 16.78 -12.56 7.99
CA SER A 316 16.76 -13.03 9.39
C SER A 316 15.33 -13.05 9.96
N LEU A 317 14.53 -12.04 9.67
CA LEU A 317 13.13 -11.99 10.12
C LEU A 317 12.28 -13.03 9.40
N HIS A 318 12.46 -13.22 8.09
CA HIS A 318 11.73 -14.23 7.33
C HIS A 318 11.97 -15.65 7.89
N LEU A 319 13.22 -15.97 8.23
CA LEU A 319 13.57 -17.23 8.87
C LEU A 319 13.00 -17.35 10.29
N ALA A 320 13.10 -16.27 11.10
CA ALA A 320 12.64 -16.27 12.49
C ALA A 320 11.12 -16.48 12.61
N PHE A 321 10.35 -16.01 11.63
CA PHE A 321 8.90 -16.21 11.55
C PHE A 321 8.48 -17.46 10.76
N ASN A 322 9.43 -18.31 10.36
CA ASN A 322 9.18 -19.55 9.60
C ASN A 322 8.37 -19.34 8.31
N LEU A 323 8.55 -18.23 7.63
CA LEU A 323 7.82 -17.89 6.40
C LEU A 323 8.31 -18.67 5.17
N ASP A 324 9.27 -19.55 5.37
CA ASP A 324 9.81 -20.51 4.38
C ASP A 324 9.18 -21.92 4.48
N LYS A 325 8.24 -22.15 5.43
CA LYS A 325 7.59 -23.46 5.65
C LYS A 325 6.14 -23.55 5.04
#